data_6904f72b5feb6bdd4313d5e6b47a0e00
#
_entry.id   6904f72b5feb6bdd4313d5e6b47a0e00
#
_cell.length_a   1.000
_cell.length_b   1.000
_cell.length_c   1.000
_cell.angle_alpha   90.00
_cell.angle_beta   90.00
_cell.angle_gamma   90.00
#
_symmetry.space_group_name_H-M   'P 1'
#
loop_
_entity.id
_entity.type
_entity.pdbx_description
1 polymer ?
#
loop_
_entity_poly.entity_id
_entity_poly.type
_entity_poly.pdbx_seq_one_letter_code
_entity_poly.pdbx_strand_id
1 'polypeptide(L)'
;ATQRSIGKLESLILRPVAEFMMNEATIAQFRTGYLSLFGAKASRDALYESVSAGRSHPGIEHWLPLFHGNLACLTDYCSGWPIMLDHEVDAAVAARYVQIHDFHEARLGHGGYDTTSPYRPLAPEKLYLSQAETDQLFEQGRTCRLFAFAPMQDEGQDSAKPDQPAAQDAGGR
;
A
#
# COMPACT_ATOMS: atom_id res chain seq x y z
N ALA A 1 8.73 -25.79 22.67
CA ALA A 1 8.74 -24.54 23.43
C ALA A 1 8.26 -24.83 24.86
N THR A 2 9.07 -24.50 25.86
CA THR A 2 8.71 -24.71 27.28
C THR A 2 7.85 -23.53 27.72
N GLN A 3 6.64 -23.79 28.23
CA GLN A 3 5.75 -22.77 28.81
C GLN A 3 6.19 -22.35 30.22
N ARG A 4 7.50 -22.17 30.41
CA ARG A 4 8.02 -21.73 31.73
C ARG A 4 8.06 -20.21 31.79
N SER A 5 7.58 -19.67 32.91
CA SER A 5 7.71 -18.26 33.24
C SER A 5 9.19 -17.93 33.39
N ILE A 6 9.67 -16.89 32.69
CA ILE A 6 11.05 -16.39 32.75
C ILE A 6 11.19 -15.13 33.60
N GLY A 7 10.09 -14.56 34.09
CA GLY A 7 10.10 -13.38 34.93
C GLY A 7 8.71 -12.94 35.35
N LYS A 8 8.66 -11.95 36.24
CA LYS A 8 7.44 -11.23 36.62
C LYS A 8 7.46 -9.85 35.97
N LEU A 9 6.33 -9.45 35.40
CA LEU A 9 6.12 -8.10 34.88
C LEU A 9 5.24 -7.34 35.90
N GLU A 10 5.58 -6.11 36.19
CA GLU A 10 4.79 -5.22 37.07
C GLU A 10 3.56 -4.67 36.34
N SER A 11 3.68 -4.49 35.02
CA SER A 11 2.59 -4.03 34.17
C SER A 11 2.70 -4.62 32.76
N LEU A 12 1.57 -4.76 32.08
CA LEU A 12 1.49 -5.20 30.69
C LEU A 12 0.48 -4.31 29.95
N ILE A 13 0.93 -3.70 28.87
CA ILE A 13 0.03 -2.97 27.97
C ILE A 13 -0.45 -3.92 26.89
N LEU A 14 -1.72 -4.26 26.93
CA LEU A 14 -2.39 -5.02 25.87
C LEU A 14 -2.87 -4.04 24.80
N ARG A 15 -2.39 -4.24 23.59
CA ARG A 15 -2.86 -3.50 22.42
C ARG A 15 -3.93 -4.33 21.68
N PRO A 16 -4.93 -3.70 21.06
CA PRO A 16 -5.89 -4.41 20.22
C PRO A 16 -5.18 -5.21 19.13
N VAL A 17 -5.64 -6.42 18.86
CA VAL A 17 -5.14 -7.27 17.76
C VAL A 17 -5.91 -6.98 16.47
N ALA A 18 -7.02 -6.24 16.54
CA ALA A 18 -7.81 -5.87 15.39
C ALA A 18 -7.23 -4.63 14.69
N GLU A 19 -7.32 -4.59 13.38
CA GLU A 19 -6.85 -3.47 12.53
C GLU A 19 -7.71 -2.22 12.71
N PHE A 20 -8.89 -2.35 13.30
CA PHE A 20 -9.82 -1.27 13.61
C PHE A 20 -10.54 -1.50 14.94
N MET A 21 -10.98 -0.43 15.56
CA MET A 21 -11.79 -0.49 16.78
C MET A 21 -13.25 -0.22 16.46
N MET A 22 -14.14 -1.06 17.00
CA MET A 22 -15.59 -0.89 16.90
C MET A 22 -16.08 0.00 18.03
N ASN A 23 -15.94 1.31 17.84
CA ASN A 23 -16.51 2.32 18.76
C ASN A 23 -17.53 3.20 18.04
N GLU A 24 -18.21 4.05 18.76
CA GLU A 24 -19.26 4.91 18.21
C GLU A 24 -18.77 5.76 17.03
N ALA A 25 -17.56 6.32 17.12
CA ALA A 25 -16.99 7.18 16.08
C ALA A 25 -16.70 6.38 14.80
N THR A 26 -16.04 5.23 14.92
CA THR A 26 -15.69 4.40 13.76
C THR A 26 -16.92 3.76 13.13
N ILE A 27 -17.92 3.37 13.93
CA ILE A 27 -19.21 2.88 13.42
C ILE A 27 -19.96 3.99 12.67
N ALA A 28 -19.99 5.22 13.21
CA ALA A 28 -20.63 6.35 12.53
C ALA A 28 -19.94 6.67 11.20
N GLN A 29 -18.60 6.65 11.18
CA GLN A 29 -17.80 6.87 9.98
C GLN A 29 -18.09 5.80 8.92
N PHE A 30 -18.06 4.52 9.31
CA PHE A 30 -18.41 3.40 8.44
C PHE A 30 -19.81 3.58 7.84
N ARG A 31 -20.82 3.84 8.67
CA ARG A 31 -22.22 4.00 8.24
C ARG A 31 -22.35 5.09 7.18
N THR A 32 -21.75 6.24 7.44
CA THR A 32 -21.78 7.38 6.51
C THR A 32 -21.08 7.02 5.20
N GLY A 33 -19.88 6.46 5.26
CA GLY A 33 -19.12 6.07 4.07
C GLY A 33 -19.81 4.97 3.27
N TYR A 34 -20.36 3.96 3.94
CA TYR A 34 -21.04 2.84 3.29
C TYR A 34 -22.30 3.30 2.52
N LEU A 35 -23.14 4.11 3.16
CA LEU A 35 -24.35 4.63 2.51
C LEU A 35 -24.04 5.65 1.41
N SER A 36 -22.97 6.42 1.55
CA SER A 36 -22.50 7.34 0.51
C SER A 36 -22.09 6.61 -0.77
N LEU A 37 -21.42 5.45 -0.63
CA LEU A 37 -20.94 4.65 -1.76
C LEU A 37 -22.04 3.79 -2.40
N PHE A 38 -22.88 3.16 -1.58
CA PHE A 38 -23.81 2.10 -2.03
C PHE A 38 -25.27 2.51 -1.99
N GLY A 39 -25.55 3.72 -1.51
CA GLY A 39 -26.89 4.29 -1.43
C GLY A 39 -27.70 3.81 -0.22
N ALA A 40 -28.84 4.46 0.01
CA ALA A 40 -29.67 4.23 1.20
C ALA A 40 -30.21 2.78 1.33
N LYS A 41 -30.39 2.07 0.20
CA LYS A 41 -30.86 0.69 0.22
C LYS A 41 -29.87 -0.28 0.87
N ALA A 42 -28.57 0.06 0.85
CA ALA A 42 -27.51 -0.73 1.46
C ALA A 42 -27.58 -0.76 3.00
N SER A 43 -28.44 0.03 3.63
CA SER A 43 -28.71 -0.04 5.07
C SER A 43 -29.29 -1.37 5.54
N ARG A 44 -29.77 -2.21 4.62
CA ARG A 44 -30.31 -3.55 4.90
C ARG A 44 -29.30 -4.68 4.66
N ASP A 45 -28.08 -4.34 4.25
CA ASP A 45 -27.04 -5.34 4.03
C ASP A 45 -26.57 -5.90 5.38
N ALA A 46 -26.32 -7.21 5.45
CA ALA A 46 -25.95 -7.89 6.69
C ALA A 46 -24.66 -7.30 7.31
N LEU A 47 -23.70 -6.88 6.48
CA LEU A 47 -22.51 -6.16 6.93
C LEU A 47 -22.88 -4.85 7.62
N TYR A 48 -23.71 -4.02 6.97
CA TYR A 48 -24.11 -2.73 7.52
C TYR A 48 -24.84 -2.87 8.86
N GLU A 49 -25.76 -3.83 8.95
CA GLU A 49 -26.51 -4.11 10.18
C GLU A 49 -25.59 -4.62 11.30
N SER A 50 -24.67 -5.52 10.98
CA SER A 50 -23.71 -6.06 11.96
C SER A 50 -22.83 -4.97 12.53
N VAL A 51 -22.19 -4.17 11.67
CA VAL A 51 -21.33 -3.06 12.10
C VAL A 51 -22.12 -2.00 12.86
N SER A 52 -23.31 -1.66 12.40
CA SER A 52 -24.18 -0.68 13.09
C SER A 52 -24.57 -1.11 14.50
N ALA A 53 -24.63 -2.42 14.73
CA ALA A 53 -24.89 -3.01 16.05
C ALA A 53 -23.60 -3.27 16.87
N GLY A 54 -22.44 -2.79 16.42
CA GLY A 54 -21.15 -3.01 17.09
C GLY A 54 -20.64 -4.44 17.01
N ARG A 55 -21.12 -5.24 16.05
CA ARG A 55 -20.70 -6.64 15.89
C ARG A 55 -19.76 -6.78 14.70
N SER A 56 -18.75 -7.63 14.86
CA SER A 56 -17.87 -8.03 13.76
C SER A 56 -18.65 -8.80 12.69
N HIS A 57 -18.19 -8.70 11.45
CA HIS A 57 -18.72 -9.41 10.29
C HIS A 57 -17.56 -10.10 9.56
N PRO A 58 -17.72 -11.36 9.10
CA PRO A 58 -16.66 -12.02 8.32
C PRO A 58 -16.27 -11.20 7.10
N GLY A 59 -14.96 -11.02 6.88
CA GLY A 59 -14.42 -10.26 5.76
C GLY A 59 -14.52 -8.74 5.92
N ILE A 60 -14.83 -8.24 7.10
CA ILE A 60 -14.99 -6.79 7.38
C ILE A 60 -13.74 -5.98 7.03
N GLU A 61 -12.56 -6.60 7.00
CA GLU A 61 -11.29 -6.02 6.59
C GLU A 61 -11.30 -5.49 5.15
N HIS A 62 -12.16 -6.01 4.29
CA HIS A 62 -12.32 -5.51 2.92
C HIS A 62 -12.90 -4.09 2.87
N TRP A 63 -13.51 -3.63 3.95
CA TRP A 63 -14.09 -2.28 4.08
C TRP A 63 -13.31 -1.41 5.07
N LEU A 64 -12.07 -1.79 5.40
CA LEU A 64 -11.19 -1.05 6.32
C LEU A 64 -11.14 0.47 6.05
N PRO A 65 -11.07 0.95 4.79
CA PRO A 65 -11.07 2.39 4.50
C PRO A 65 -12.30 3.15 5.02
N LEU A 66 -13.40 2.46 5.27
CA LEU A 66 -14.62 3.10 5.79
C LEU A 66 -14.57 3.35 7.30
N PHE A 67 -13.63 2.73 8.02
CA PHE A 67 -13.40 2.93 9.45
C PHE A 67 -12.31 3.97 9.73
N HIS A 68 -11.52 4.32 8.72
CA HIS A 68 -10.39 5.24 8.82
C HIS A 68 -10.54 6.39 7.82
N GLY A 69 -10.10 7.59 8.18
CA GLY A 69 -10.08 8.73 7.24
C GLY A 69 -9.09 8.51 6.10
N ASN A 70 -7.91 8.00 6.43
CA ASN A 70 -6.86 7.63 5.48
C ASN A 70 -6.22 6.32 5.92
N LEU A 71 -5.84 5.50 4.97
CA LEU A 71 -4.95 4.36 5.21
C LEU A 71 -3.50 4.82 5.01
N ALA A 72 -2.60 4.28 5.83
CA ALA A 72 -1.17 4.48 5.70
C ALA A 72 -0.55 3.29 4.95
N CYS A 73 0.44 3.56 4.09
CA CYS A 73 1.24 2.51 3.48
C CYS A 73 2.48 2.21 4.35
N LEU A 74 3.18 1.11 4.04
CA LEU A 74 4.37 0.71 4.80
C LEU A 74 5.44 1.81 4.84
N THR A 75 5.58 2.56 3.76
CA THR A 75 6.58 3.62 3.63
C THR A 75 6.32 4.82 4.54
N ASP A 76 5.07 5.03 4.95
CA ASP A 76 4.73 6.10 5.91
C ASP A 76 5.33 5.80 7.30
N TYR A 77 5.45 4.52 7.66
CA TYR A 77 6.09 4.08 8.90
C TYR A 77 7.63 4.09 8.83
N CYS A 78 8.18 4.04 7.60
CA CYS A 78 9.61 3.99 7.34
C CYS A 78 10.12 5.30 6.71
N SER A 79 9.51 6.42 7.07
CA SER A 79 9.85 7.73 6.49
C SER A 79 11.34 8.03 6.60
N GLY A 80 11.95 8.41 5.46
CA GLY A 80 13.38 8.73 5.36
C GLY A 80 14.32 7.52 5.22
N TRP A 81 13.82 6.30 5.27
CA TRP A 81 14.61 5.10 5.01
C TRP A 81 14.82 4.91 3.50
N PRO A 82 15.99 4.40 3.08
CA PRO A 82 16.20 4.04 1.69
C PRO A 82 15.36 2.81 1.33
N ILE A 83 14.79 2.84 0.12
CA ILE A 83 14.04 1.72 -0.45
C ILE A 83 14.97 1.00 -1.42
N MET A 84 15.18 -0.30 -1.22
CA MET A 84 15.92 -1.14 -2.14
C MET A 84 14.94 -1.94 -3.00
N LEU A 85 14.98 -1.74 -4.30
CA LEU A 85 14.15 -2.43 -5.27
C LEU A 85 14.96 -3.53 -5.94
N ASP A 86 14.42 -4.73 -5.95
CA ASP A 86 14.96 -5.86 -6.70
C ASP A 86 14.78 -5.65 -8.21
N HIS A 87 15.58 -6.35 -9.01
CA HIS A 87 15.53 -6.30 -10.48
C HIS A 87 14.17 -6.74 -11.07
N GLU A 88 13.41 -7.56 -10.36
CA GLU A 88 12.10 -8.04 -10.80
C GLU A 88 10.92 -7.22 -10.27
N VAL A 89 11.15 -6.15 -9.51
CA VAL A 89 10.08 -5.42 -8.81
C VAL A 89 9.02 -4.86 -9.77
N ASP A 90 9.42 -4.34 -10.93
CA ASP A 90 8.48 -3.74 -11.88
C ASP A 90 7.53 -4.81 -12.45
N ALA A 91 8.06 -5.99 -12.77
CA ALA A 91 7.26 -7.13 -13.23
C ALA A 91 6.32 -7.65 -12.12
N ALA A 92 6.81 -7.71 -10.88
CA ALA A 92 6.01 -8.14 -9.73
C ALA A 92 4.88 -7.15 -9.42
N VAL A 93 5.14 -5.84 -9.50
CA VAL A 93 4.14 -4.78 -9.33
C VAL A 93 3.07 -4.89 -10.41
N ALA A 94 3.47 -4.98 -11.69
CA ALA A 94 2.52 -5.12 -12.80
C ALA A 94 1.63 -6.37 -12.63
N ALA A 95 2.21 -7.52 -12.32
CA ALA A 95 1.47 -8.75 -12.06
C ALA A 95 0.50 -8.60 -10.87
N ARG A 96 0.91 -7.87 -9.83
CA ARG A 96 0.04 -7.61 -8.67
C ARG A 96 -1.16 -6.75 -9.02
N TYR A 97 -1.01 -5.72 -9.84
CA TYR A 97 -2.15 -4.90 -10.29
C TYR A 97 -3.15 -5.71 -11.12
N VAL A 98 -2.66 -6.58 -12.01
CA VAL A 98 -3.54 -7.50 -12.74
C VAL A 98 -4.34 -8.38 -11.77
N GLN A 99 -3.69 -8.99 -10.78
CA GLN A 99 -4.37 -9.81 -9.77
C GLN A 99 -5.42 -9.02 -8.96
N ILE A 100 -5.10 -7.79 -8.54
CA ILE A 100 -6.02 -6.94 -7.79
C ILE A 100 -7.27 -6.67 -8.63
N HIS A 101 -7.09 -6.35 -9.91
CA HIS A 101 -8.19 -6.10 -10.83
C HIS A 101 -9.04 -7.36 -11.04
N ASP A 102 -8.42 -8.49 -11.35
CA ASP A 102 -9.11 -9.77 -11.56
C ASP A 102 -9.93 -10.20 -10.33
N PHE A 103 -9.36 -10.04 -9.13
CA PHE A 103 -10.09 -10.36 -7.90
C PHE A 103 -11.24 -9.40 -7.63
N HIS A 104 -11.10 -8.13 -7.98
CA HIS A 104 -12.18 -7.17 -7.87
C HIS A 104 -13.32 -7.51 -8.82
N GLU A 105 -13.02 -7.76 -10.10
CA GLU A 105 -14.00 -8.18 -11.11
C GLU A 105 -14.72 -9.49 -10.72
N ALA A 106 -13.96 -10.48 -10.24
CA ALA A 106 -14.55 -11.72 -9.75
C ALA A 106 -15.56 -11.50 -8.63
N ARG A 107 -15.24 -10.60 -7.68
CA ARG A 107 -16.15 -10.26 -6.57
C ARG A 107 -17.38 -9.50 -7.04
N LEU A 108 -17.27 -8.62 -8.02
CA LEU A 108 -18.42 -7.96 -8.65
C LEU A 108 -19.34 -8.98 -9.32
N GLY A 109 -18.77 -9.97 -10.01
CA GLY A 109 -19.54 -11.03 -10.67
C GLY A 109 -20.27 -11.96 -9.70
N HIS A 110 -19.74 -12.19 -8.49
CA HIS A 110 -20.36 -13.06 -7.47
C HIS A 110 -21.48 -12.39 -6.66
N GLY A 111 -21.59 -11.07 -6.71
CA GLY A 111 -22.65 -10.32 -5.99
C GLY A 111 -24.08 -10.61 -6.44
N GLY A 112 -24.27 -11.43 -7.48
CA GLY A 112 -25.57 -11.78 -8.01
C GLY A 112 -26.19 -13.09 -7.50
N TYR A 113 -25.46 -13.93 -6.77
CA TYR A 113 -25.97 -15.24 -6.33
C TYR A 113 -26.76 -15.23 -5.02
N ASP A 114 -26.48 -14.25 -4.13
CA ASP A 114 -27.24 -14.06 -2.90
C ASP A 114 -27.90 -12.67 -2.88
N THR A 115 -29.17 -12.64 -3.25
CA THR A 115 -29.98 -11.41 -3.23
C THR A 115 -30.32 -10.94 -1.81
N THR A 116 -30.12 -11.80 -0.80
CA THR A 116 -30.44 -11.51 0.60
C THR A 116 -29.29 -10.81 1.32
N SER A 117 -28.05 -11.00 0.86
CA SER A 117 -26.85 -10.34 1.43
C SER A 117 -25.83 -10.03 0.35
N PRO A 118 -26.06 -8.98 -0.46
CA PRO A 118 -25.16 -8.65 -1.55
C PRO A 118 -23.80 -8.21 -1.02
N TYR A 119 -22.72 -8.85 -1.53
CA TYR A 119 -21.38 -8.39 -1.30
C TYR A 119 -21.09 -7.17 -2.19
N ARG A 120 -20.65 -6.07 -1.58
CA ARG A 120 -20.34 -4.81 -2.27
C ARG A 120 -18.86 -4.48 -2.11
N PRO A 121 -17.99 -4.91 -3.03
CA PRO A 121 -16.57 -4.60 -2.94
C PRO A 121 -16.31 -3.11 -3.08
N LEU A 122 -15.30 -2.61 -2.37
CA LEU A 122 -14.76 -1.28 -2.62
C LEU A 122 -13.92 -1.30 -3.90
N ALA A 123 -13.86 -0.16 -4.58
CA ALA A 123 -12.94 0.02 -5.68
C ALA A 123 -11.48 -0.15 -5.20
N PRO A 124 -10.61 -0.81 -6.00
CA PRO A 124 -9.24 -1.13 -5.59
C PRO A 124 -8.45 0.07 -5.08
N GLU A 125 -8.66 1.26 -5.63
CA GLU A 125 -7.97 2.51 -5.27
C GLU A 125 -8.28 2.98 -3.84
N LYS A 126 -9.28 2.37 -3.18
CA LYS A 126 -9.56 2.62 -1.77
C LYS A 126 -8.67 1.81 -0.83
N LEU A 127 -8.11 0.70 -1.30
CA LEU A 127 -7.34 -0.27 -0.50
C LEU A 127 -5.87 -0.36 -0.90
N TYR A 128 -5.55 0.00 -2.13
CA TYR A 128 -4.20 -0.13 -2.70
C TYR A 128 -3.77 1.19 -3.31
N LEU A 129 -2.47 1.44 -3.30
CA LEU A 129 -1.89 2.51 -4.10
C LEU A 129 -2.21 2.26 -5.58
N SER A 130 -2.51 3.31 -6.32
CA SER A 130 -2.57 3.25 -7.78
C SER A 130 -1.17 3.03 -8.38
N GLN A 131 -1.11 2.64 -9.65
CA GLN A 131 0.16 2.52 -10.37
C GLN A 131 0.94 3.84 -10.30
N ALA A 132 0.26 4.96 -10.56
CA ALA A 132 0.90 6.29 -10.54
C ALA A 132 1.47 6.66 -9.17
N GLU A 133 0.75 6.36 -8.07
CA GLU A 133 1.25 6.59 -6.71
C GLU A 133 2.44 5.69 -6.39
N THR A 134 2.45 4.45 -6.87
CA THR A 134 3.58 3.53 -6.70
C THR A 134 4.80 4.00 -7.48
N ASP A 135 4.62 4.42 -8.73
CA ASP A 135 5.69 4.97 -9.56
C ASP A 135 6.27 6.24 -8.91
N GLN A 136 5.41 7.14 -8.44
CA GLN A 136 5.80 8.34 -7.72
C GLN A 136 6.58 8.02 -6.43
N LEU A 137 6.15 7.00 -5.68
CA LEU A 137 6.85 6.54 -4.48
C LEU A 137 8.27 6.07 -4.81
N PHE A 138 8.44 5.35 -5.92
CA PHE A 138 9.75 4.84 -6.37
C PHE A 138 10.63 5.95 -6.94
N GLU A 139 10.07 6.98 -7.56
CA GLU A 139 10.82 8.11 -8.11
C GLU A 139 11.22 9.15 -7.06
N GLN A 140 10.31 9.49 -6.14
CA GLN A 140 10.55 10.53 -5.14
C GLN A 140 11.28 10.03 -3.89
N GLY A 141 11.29 8.73 -3.67
CA GLY A 141 11.97 8.11 -2.54
C GLY A 141 13.49 8.08 -2.69
N ARG A 142 14.21 7.82 -1.58
CA ARG A 142 15.62 7.44 -1.61
C ARG A 142 15.73 6.00 -2.09
N THR A 143 15.53 5.78 -3.39
CA THR A 143 15.40 4.46 -3.99
C THR A 143 16.71 4.02 -4.61
N CYS A 144 17.10 2.79 -4.35
CA CYS A 144 18.23 2.11 -4.97
C CYS A 144 17.74 0.87 -5.71
N ARG A 145 18.03 0.75 -7.01
CA ARG A 145 17.69 -0.42 -7.81
C ARG A 145 18.85 -1.40 -7.84
N LEU A 146 18.55 -2.66 -7.55
CA LEU A 146 19.51 -3.77 -7.66
C LEU A 146 19.35 -4.40 -9.04
N PHE A 147 20.46 -4.67 -9.70
CA PHE A 147 20.51 -5.35 -10.98
C PHE A 147 21.23 -6.68 -10.82
N ALA A 148 20.73 -7.74 -11.47
CA ALA A 148 21.38 -9.04 -11.46
C ALA A 148 22.74 -9.02 -12.16
N PHE A 149 22.90 -8.12 -13.15
CA PHE A 149 24.14 -7.90 -13.88
C PHE A 149 24.40 -6.40 -13.95
N ALA A 150 25.68 -6.01 -13.99
CA ALA A 150 26.04 -4.61 -14.23
C ALA A 150 25.40 -4.15 -15.55
N PRO A 151 24.68 -3.00 -15.57
CA PRO A 151 24.17 -2.46 -16.83
C PRO A 151 25.36 -2.25 -17.77
N MET A 152 25.25 -2.70 -19.02
CA MET A 152 26.21 -2.34 -20.04
C MET A 152 26.24 -0.82 -20.10
N GLN A 153 27.37 -0.23 -19.75
CA GLN A 153 27.59 1.18 -20.03
C GLN A 153 27.60 1.33 -21.55
N ASP A 154 26.66 2.11 -22.06
CA ASP A 154 26.66 2.52 -23.46
C ASP A 154 27.94 3.34 -23.65
N GLU A 155 28.98 2.72 -24.26
CA GLU A 155 30.27 3.37 -24.60
C GLU A 155 30.07 4.38 -25.75
N GLY A 156 29.08 5.24 -25.66
CA GLY A 156 28.63 6.16 -26.71
C GLY A 156 28.62 7.64 -26.35
N GLN A 157 29.36 8.08 -25.31
CA GLN A 157 29.69 9.50 -25.18
C GLN A 157 31.18 9.69 -24.93
N ASP A 158 31.88 9.75 -26.02
CA ASP A 158 33.26 10.23 -26.13
C ASP A 158 33.37 11.61 -25.46
N SER A 159 33.95 11.62 -24.28
CA SER A 159 34.22 12.83 -23.52
C SER A 159 35.30 13.60 -24.28
N ALA A 160 34.91 14.70 -24.90
CA ALA A 160 35.83 15.71 -25.40
C ALA A 160 36.89 16.01 -24.32
N LYS A 161 38.12 15.66 -24.60
CA LYS A 161 39.29 16.08 -23.81
C LYS A 161 39.30 17.61 -23.73
N PRO A 162 39.43 18.19 -22.54
CA PRO A 162 39.73 19.62 -22.46
C PRO A 162 41.14 19.85 -23.03
N ASP A 163 41.20 20.75 -24.03
CA ASP A 163 42.42 21.30 -24.59
C ASP A 163 43.37 21.78 -23.48
N GLN A 164 44.53 21.19 -23.39
CA GLN A 164 45.64 21.72 -22.60
C GLN A 164 46.20 22.92 -23.32
N PRO A 165 46.30 24.10 -22.70
CA PRO A 165 47.02 25.21 -23.29
C PRO A 165 48.50 24.87 -23.36
N ALA A 166 49.07 25.05 -24.55
CA ALA A 166 50.48 24.91 -24.84
C ALA A 166 51.35 25.76 -23.91
N ALA A 167 52.32 25.12 -23.26
CA ALA A 167 53.35 25.79 -22.50
C ALA A 167 54.17 26.65 -23.47
N GLN A 168 54.13 27.95 -23.30
CA GLN A 168 55.05 28.88 -23.95
C GLN A 168 56.41 28.76 -23.26
N ASP A 169 57.33 28.28 -24.03
CA ASP A 169 58.78 28.29 -23.77
C ASP A 169 59.26 29.74 -23.79
N ALA A 170 59.66 30.26 -22.64
CA ALA A 170 60.36 31.52 -22.55
C ALA A 170 61.80 31.26 -22.13
N GLY A 171 62.58 30.98 -23.15
CA GLY A 171 64.00 31.06 -22.99
C GLY A 171 64.50 32.50 -22.97
N GLY A 172 65.53 32.73 -22.17
CA GLY A 172 66.39 33.85 -22.48
C GLY A 172 66.84 34.77 -21.32
N ARG A 173 68.06 34.52 -20.90
CA ARG A 173 69.07 35.42 -20.30
C ARG A 173 69.07 35.52 -18.77
#